data_c6c62d57301477711ec69a1c4fbe2deb
#
_entry.id   c6c62d57301477711ec69a1c4fbe2deb
#
_cell.length_a   1.000
_cell.length_b   1.000
_cell.length_c   1.000
_cell.angle_alpha   90.00
_cell.angle_beta   90.00
_cell.angle_gamma   90.00
#
_symmetry.space_group_name_H-M   'P 1'
#
loop_
_entity.id
_entity.type
_entity.pdbx_description
1 polymer ?
#
loop_
_entity_poly.entity_id
_entity_poly.type
_entity_poly.pdbx_seq_one_letter_code
_entity_poly.pdbx_strand_id
1 'polypeptide(L)'
;HSIIFHSPAIGLSGLTFLCFCILYGPTITYFPLLADILYKATPSHIGAVFTVASLGTAAIAMNLAWLGRKYSHRRLMLSATCCYVVAQTLMLVLPDAVSSLWWLTLPIFIGGVAQGLTFPLLNARMTTLAPTRNRAIVMAMNGTVLRLSQSLSPLFFGIGWSYIGWRGPYAMGIGVALVIGALVWRGYPVSSEKE
;
A
#
# COMPACT_ATOMS: atom_id res chain seq x y z
N HIS A 1 10.37 8.10 -29.23
CA HIS A 1 10.05 8.65 -27.91
C HIS A 1 8.59 8.48 -27.50
N SER A 2 7.64 8.28 -28.43
CA SER A 2 6.19 8.16 -28.13
C SER A 2 5.75 6.78 -27.62
N ILE A 3 6.53 5.75 -27.78
CA ILE A 3 6.17 4.35 -27.42
C ILE A 3 6.18 4.15 -25.89
N ILE A 4 6.95 4.93 -25.15
CA ILE A 4 7.07 4.79 -23.68
C ILE A 4 5.80 5.30 -22.99
N PHE A 5 5.15 6.35 -23.49
CA PHE A 5 4.01 7.00 -22.84
C PHE A 5 2.67 6.26 -22.95
N HIS A 6 2.53 5.28 -23.83
CA HIS A 6 1.33 4.43 -23.96
C HIS A 6 1.55 3.01 -23.44
N SER A 7 2.65 2.75 -22.75
CA SER A 7 2.96 1.41 -22.28
C SER A 7 2.21 1.08 -20.98
N PRO A 8 1.72 -0.16 -20.82
CA PRO A 8 1.10 -0.62 -19.58
C PRO A 8 2.02 -0.48 -18.35
N ALA A 9 3.33 -0.32 -18.57
CA ALA A 9 4.31 -0.08 -17.53
C ALA A 9 4.08 1.26 -16.78
N ILE A 10 3.62 2.31 -17.47
CA ILE A 10 3.33 3.61 -16.82
C ILE A 10 2.12 3.49 -15.89
N GLY A 11 1.07 2.81 -16.34
CA GLY A 11 -0.08 2.57 -15.49
C GLY A 11 0.27 1.73 -14.26
N LEU A 12 1.12 0.71 -14.45
CA LEU A 12 1.61 -0.11 -13.35
C LEU A 12 2.47 0.70 -12.37
N SER A 13 3.31 1.61 -12.87
CA SER A 13 4.08 2.55 -12.04
C SER A 13 3.17 3.50 -11.26
N GLY A 14 2.11 4.01 -11.89
CA GLY A 14 1.09 4.82 -11.21
C GLY A 14 0.37 4.05 -10.09
N LEU A 15 0.00 2.80 -10.35
CA LEU A 15 -0.58 1.92 -9.33
C LEU A 15 0.41 1.66 -8.18
N THR A 16 1.67 1.43 -8.49
CA THR A 16 2.74 1.28 -7.51
C THR A 16 2.88 2.54 -6.66
N PHE A 17 2.86 3.72 -7.28
CA PHE A 17 2.88 5.00 -6.59
C PHE A 17 1.75 5.11 -5.56
N LEU A 18 0.50 4.86 -5.96
CA LEU A 18 -0.66 4.95 -5.08
C LEU A 18 -0.59 3.96 -3.92
N CYS A 19 -0.20 2.71 -4.18
CA CYS A 19 -0.06 1.69 -3.12
C CYS A 19 1.00 2.08 -2.09
N PHE A 20 2.12 2.65 -2.53
CA PHE A 20 3.16 3.12 -1.62
C PHE A 20 2.79 4.42 -0.90
N CYS A 21 1.96 5.28 -1.50
CA CYS A 21 1.41 6.43 -0.81
C CYS A 21 0.60 6.05 0.43
N ILE A 22 -0.26 5.02 0.34
CA ILE A 22 -1.02 4.53 1.50
C ILE A 22 -0.10 3.98 2.60
N LEU A 23 0.98 3.32 2.21
CA LEU A 23 1.93 2.79 3.19
C LEU A 23 2.70 3.90 3.89
N TYR A 24 3.35 4.78 3.12
CA TYR A 24 4.27 5.77 3.67
C TYR A 24 3.56 6.97 4.32
N GLY A 25 2.38 7.35 3.84
CA GLY A 25 1.57 8.40 4.45
C GLY A 25 0.94 7.93 5.77
N PRO A 26 -0.27 7.40 5.73
CA PRO A 26 -1.02 7.12 6.95
C PRO A 26 -0.32 6.12 7.88
N THR A 27 0.35 5.10 7.33
CA THR A 27 0.89 4.03 8.17
C THR A 27 2.27 4.37 8.73
N ILE A 28 3.26 4.70 7.90
CA ILE A 28 4.64 4.90 8.39
C ILE A 28 4.82 6.28 9.02
N THR A 29 4.23 7.32 8.44
CA THR A 29 4.44 8.71 8.92
C THR A 29 3.45 9.10 10.01
N TYR A 30 2.16 8.88 9.78
CA TYR A 30 1.12 9.42 10.68
C TYR A 30 0.71 8.48 11.81
N PHE A 31 0.93 7.17 11.70
CA PHE A 31 0.66 6.26 12.81
C PHE A 31 1.52 6.54 14.05
N PRO A 32 2.85 6.75 13.96
CA PRO A 32 3.65 7.10 15.13
C PRO A 32 3.17 8.39 15.82
N LEU A 33 2.79 9.40 15.03
CA LEU A 33 2.23 10.65 15.56
C LEU A 33 0.91 10.41 16.31
N LEU A 34 0.00 9.64 15.72
CA LEU A 34 -1.26 9.26 16.37
C LEU A 34 -1.01 8.49 17.65
N ALA A 35 -0.10 7.52 17.63
CA ALA A 35 0.24 6.69 18.79
C ALA A 35 0.82 7.52 19.94
N ASP A 36 1.65 8.53 19.64
CA ASP A 36 2.19 9.43 20.64
C ASP A 36 1.09 10.36 21.20
N ILE A 37 0.30 11.00 20.33
CA ILE A 37 -0.70 11.98 20.75
C ILE A 37 -1.81 11.35 21.59
N LEU A 38 -2.37 10.23 21.15
CA LEU A 38 -3.54 9.61 21.78
C LEU A 38 -3.18 8.64 22.92
N TYR A 39 -2.07 7.92 22.81
CA TYR A 39 -1.72 6.83 23.73
C TYR A 39 -0.42 7.06 24.50
N LYS A 40 0.28 8.18 24.26
CA LYS A 40 1.61 8.47 24.85
C LYS A 40 2.59 7.30 24.64
N ALA A 41 2.52 6.72 23.45
CA ALA A 41 3.28 5.52 23.11
C ALA A 41 4.78 5.83 22.99
N THR A 42 5.60 5.01 23.63
CA THR A 42 7.06 5.10 23.50
C THR A 42 7.52 4.57 22.14
N PRO A 43 8.69 4.96 21.63
CA PRO A 43 9.26 4.39 20.40
C PRO A 43 9.33 2.86 20.39
N SER A 44 9.54 2.23 21.56
CA SER A 44 9.54 0.78 21.71
C SER A 44 8.16 0.17 21.44
N HIS A 45 7.09 0.78 21.92
CA HIS A 45 5.72 0.33 21.64
C HIS A 45 5.40 0.42 20.15
N ILE A 46 5.75 1.55 19.52
CA ILE A 46 5.55 1.76 18.07
C ILE A 46 6.33 0.72 17.27
N GLY A 47 7.60 0.46 17.65
CA GLY A 47 8.43 -0.57 17.03
C GLY A 47 7.82 -1.97 17.15
N ALA A 48 7.26 -2.33 18.30
CA ALA A 48 6.57 -3.61 18.51
C ALA A 48 5.36 -3.76 17.59
N VAL A 49 4.55 -2.70 17.42
CA VAL A 49 3.40 -2.70 16.49
C VAL A 49 3.86 -2.89 15.04
N PHE A 50 4.92 -2.21 14.61
CA PHE A 50 5.48 -2.39 13.27
C PHE A 50 6.10 -3.78 13.06
N THR A 51 6.62 -4.41 14.12
CA THR A 51 7.09 -5.80 14.05
C THR A 51 5.94 -6.75 13.70
N VAL A 52 4.78 -6.56 14.32
CA VAL A 52 3.57 -7.35 13.99
C VAL A 52 3.15 -7.14 12.53
N ALA A 53 3.20 -5.92 12.01
CA ALA A 53 2.95 -5.64 10.60
C ALA A 53 3.93 -6.37 9.68
N SER A 54 5.21 -6.36 10.03
CA SER A 54 6.27 -7.03 9.26
C SER A 54 6.08 -8.55 9.23
N LEU A 55 5.62 -9.14 10.33
CA LEU A 55 5.25 -10.56 10.37
C LEU A 55 4.09 -10.87 9.42
N GLY A 56 3.06 -10.03 9.36
CA GLY A 56 1.96 -10.15 8.39
C GLY A 56 2.46 -10.09 6.94
N THR A 57 3.32 -9.13 6.64
CA THR A 57 3.95 -8.99 5.32
C THR A 57 4.78 -10.23 4.95
N ALA A 58 5.61 -10.71 5.86
CA ALA A 58 6.47 -11.88 5.64
C ALA A 58 5.64 -13.16 5.44
N ALA A 59 4.63 -13.39 6.26
CA ALA A 59 3.75 -14.56 6.16
C ALA A 59 3.07 -14.65 4.78
N ILE A 60 2.59 -13.52 4.26
CA ILE A 60 1.98 -13.48 2.93
C ILE A 60 3.03 -13.62 1.83
N ALA A 61 4.18 -12.94 1.94
CA ALA A 61 5.24 -13.03 0.93
C ALA A 61 5.77 -14.47 0.77
N MET A 62 5.91 -15.21 1.86
CA MET A 62 6.30 -16.63 1.84
C MET A 62 5.28 -17.53 1.14
N ASN A 63 3.99 -17.21 1.25
CA ASN A 63 2.90 -17.99 0.66
C ASN A 63 2.46 -17.49 -0.72
N LEU A 64 3.09 -16.43 -1.24
CA LEU A 64 2.65 -15.78 -2.48
C LEU A 64 2.73 -16.70 -3.70
N ALA A 65 3.73 -17.58 -3.78
CA ALA A 65 3.85 -18.54 -4.88
C ALA A 65 2.68 -19.53 -4.91
N TRP A 66 2.20 -19.96 -3.75
CA TRP A 66 1.02 -20.83 -3.63
C TRP A 66 -0.27 -20.06 -3.96
N LEU A 67 -0.41 -18.84 -3.43
CA LEU A 67 -1.54 -17.95 -3.72
C LEU A 67 -1.65 -17.63 -5.22
N GLY A 68 -0.52 -17.35 -5.88
CA GLY A 68 -0.46 -17.05 -7.31
C GLY A 68 -0.82 -18.23 -8.22
N ARG A 69 -0.64 -19.48 -7.74
CA ARG A 69 -1.12 -20.70 -8.47
C ARG A 69 -2.63 -20.88 -8.33
N LYS A 70 -3.23 -20.44 -7.23
CA LYS A 70 -4.64 -20.68 -6.92
C LYS A 70 -5.56 -19.55 -7.37
N TYR A 71 -5.07 -18.31 -7.35
CA TYR A 71 -5.85 -17.13 -7.63
C TYR A 71 -5.21 -16.27 -8.71
N SER A 72 -6.04 -15.67 -9.57
CA SER A 72 -5.56 -14.74 -10.59
C SER A 72 -4.93 -13.48 -9.95
N HIS A 73 -3.98 -12.88 -10.64
CA HIS A 73 -3.32 -11.65 -10.23
C HIS A 73 -4.33 -10.54 -9.84
N ARG A 74 -5.41 -10.39 -10.64
CA ARG A 74 -6.47 -9.42 -10.38
C ARG A 74 -7.18 -9.69 -9.05
N ARG A 75 -7.50 -10.95 -8.73
CA ARG A 75 -8.16 -11.30 -7.46
C ARG A 75 -7.27 -11.00 -6.27
N LEU A 76 -5.98 -11.28 -6.37
CA LEU A 76 -5.01 -10.99 -5.31
C LEU A 76 -4.84 -9.47 -5.11
N MET A 77 -4.80 -8.69 -6.17
CA MET A 77 -4.75 -7.22 -6.06
C MET A 77 -6.02 -6.64 -5.46
N LEU A 78 -7.20 -7.16 -5.82
CA LEU A 78 -8.47 -6.73 -5.22
C LEU A 78 -8.55 -7.09 -3.74
N SER A 79 -8.08 -8.29 -3.34
CA SER A 79 -8.03 -8.67 -1.92
C SER A 79 -7.06 -7.77 -1.13
N ALA A 80 -5.92 -7.43 -1.70
CA ALA A 80 -5.00 -6.47 -1.09
C ALA A 80 -5.64 -5.08 -0.91
N THR A 81 -6.38 -4.62 -1.92
CA THR A 81 -7.11 -3.34 -1.84
C THR A 81 -8.20 -3.38 -0.76
N CYS A 82 -8.96 -4.47 -0.67
CA CYS A 82 -9.90 -4.67 0.43
C CYS A 82 -9.22 -4.60 1.80
N CYS A 83 -8.07 -5.27 1.97
CA CYS A 83 -7.29 -5.17 3.20
C CYS A 83 -6.85 -3.74 3.51
N TYR A 84 -6.42 -2.95 2.51
CA TYR A 84 -6.10 -1.53 2.72
C TYR A 84 -7.32 -0.74 3.18
N VAL A 85 -8.48 -0.88 2.53
CA VAL A 85 -9.71 -0.18 2.93
C VAL A 85 -10.08 -0.55 4.37
N VAL A 86 -10.09 -1.83 4.71
CA VAL A 86 -10.40 -2.30 6.06
C VAL A 86 -9.41 -1.75 7.08
N ALA A 87 -8.10 -1.83 6.80
CA ALA A 87 -7.06 -1.31 7.68
C ALA A 87 -7.23 0.19 7.95
N GLN A 88 -7.42 1.00 6.90
CA GLN A 88 -7.60 2.45 7.05
C GLN A 88 -8.90 2.82 7.76
N THR A 89 -9.99 2.06 7.50
CA THR A 89 -11.28 2.26 8.19
C THR A 89 -11.17 1.92 9.67
N LEU A 90 -10.49 0.82 10.02
CA LEU A 90 -10.24 0.47 11.41
C LEU A 90 -9.36 1.51 12.11
N MET A 91 -8.34 2.05 11.43
CA MET A 91 -7.52 3.14 11.96
C MET A 91 -8.30 4.44 12.15
N LEU A 92 -9.38 4.64 11.40
CA LEU A 92 -10.26 5.80 11.56
C LEU A 92 -11.22 5.67 12.75
N VAL A 93 -11.67 4.45 13.05
CA VAL A 93 -12.75 4.19 14.03
C VAL A 93 -12.21 3.70 15.38
N LEU A 94 -11.22 2.81 15.39
CA LEU A 94 -10.72 2.18 16.62
C LEU A 94 -10.17 3.17 17.66
N PRO A 95 -9.43 4.24 17.31
CA PRO A 95 -8.86 5.15 18.31
C PRO A 95 -9.91 5.79 19.22
N ASP A 96 -11.13 5.98 18.74
CA ASP A 96 -12.23 6.52 19.56
C ASP A 96 -12.90 5.44 20.45
N ALA A 97 -12.79 4.16 20.04
CA ALA A 97 -13.48 3.07 20.69
C ALA A 97 -12.63 2.32 21.74
N VAL A 98 -11.29 2.49 21.68
CA VAL A 98 -10.37 1.69 22.48
C VAL A 98 -9.36 2.55 23.23
N SER A 99 -9.10 2.18 24.49
CA SER A 99 -8.16 2.90 25.36
C SER A 99 -6.72 2.39 25.25
N SER A 100 -6.48 1.28 24.54
CA SER A 100 -5.15 0.65 24.48
C SER A 100 -4.60 0.65 23.07
N LEU A 101 -3.35 1.08 22.92
CA LEU A 101 -2.59 1.06 21.67
C LEU A 101 -2.56 -0.33 21.00
N TRP A 102 -2.58 -1.41 21.80
CA TRP A 102 -2.45 -2.78 21.29
C TRP A 102 -3.60 -3.18 20.36
N TRP A 103 -4.77 -2.58 20.45
CA TRP A 103 -5.86 -2.82 19.51
C TRP A 103 -5.54 -2.29 18.10
N LEU A 104 -4.66 -1.28 18.00
CA LEU A 104 -4.21 -0.75 16.71
C LEU A 104 -3.21 -1.67 16.00
N THR A 105 -2.70 -2.72 16.67
CA THR A 105 -1.91 -3.76 15.99
C THR A 105 -2.72 -4.51 14.94
N LEU A 106 -4.04 -4.67 15.15
CA LEU A 106 -4.90 -5.36 14.20
C LEU A 106 -4.96 -4.65 12.82
N PRO A 107 -5.35 -3.37 12.73
CA PRO A 107 -5.35 -2.69 11.44
C PRO A 107 -3.95 -2.56 10.82
N ILE A 108 -2.91 -2.38 11.61
CA ILE A 108 -1.53 -2.32 11.13
C ILE A 108 -1.10 -3.70 10.58
N PHE A 109 -1.47 -4.81 11.22
CA PHE A 109 -1.24 -6.15 10.70
C PHE A 109 -1.96 -6.39 9.37
N ILE A 110 -3.24 -6.00 9.26
CA ILE A 110 -4.02 -6.10 8.01
C ILE A 110 -3.36 -5.28 6.90
N GLY A 111 -2.86 -4.08 7.21
CA GLY A 111 -2.07 -3.27 6.29
C GLY A 111 -0.78 -3.97 5.84
N GLY A 112 -0.09 -4.66 6.75
CA GLY A 112 1.08 -5.48 6.46
C GLY A 112 0.75 -6.64 5.50
N VAL A 113 -0.36 -7.34 5.71
CA VAL A 113 -0.88 -8.37 4.79
C VAL A 113 -1.14 -7.79 3.40
N ALA A 114 -1.81 -6.64 3.31
CA ALA A 114 -2.07 -5.97 2.04
C ALA A 114 -0.77 -5.64 1.30
N GLN A 115 0.24 -5.17 2.01
CA GLN A 115 1.56 -4.87 1.45
C GLN A 115 2.30 -6.12 0.99
N GLY A 116 2.23 -7.21 1.76
CA GLY A 116 2.83 -8.50 1.42
C GLY A 116 2.29 -9.08 0.12
N LEU A 117 1.03 -8.78 -0.23
CA LEU A 117 0.43 -9.08 -1.52
C LEU A 117 0.88 -8.09 -2.61
N THR A 118 0.73 -6.80 -2.35
CA THR A 118 0.84 -5.75 -3.36
C THR A 118 2.25 -5.62 -3.93
N PHE A 119 3.25 -5.51 -3.08
CA PHE A 119 4.62 -5.22 -3.51
C PHE A 119 5.22 -6.30 -4.43
N PRO A 120 5.20 -7.59 -4.07
CA PRO A 120 5.74 -8.63 -4.95
C PRO A 120 4.92 -8.78 -6.23
N LEU A 121 3.58 -8.65 -6.17
CA LEU A 121 2.72 -8.76 -7.36
C LEU A 121 3.02 -7.65 -8.38
N LEU A 122 3.16 -6.41 -7.92
CA LEU A 122 3.49 -5.28 -8.80
C LEU A 122 4.88 -5.44 -9.41
N ASN A 123 5.88 -5.84 -8.62
CA ASN A 123 7.24 -6.07 -9.13
C ASN A 123 7.29 -7.23 -10.13
N ALA A 124 6.62 -8.35 -9.85
CA ALA A 124 6.55 -9.48 -10.77
C ALA A 124 5.91 -9.05 -12.11
N ARG A 125 4.82 -8.30 -12.06
CA ARG A 125 4.15 -7.82 -13.27
C ARG A 125 5.01 -6.80 -14.03
N MET A 126 5.71 -5.91 -13.33
CA MET A 126 6.64 -4.97 -13.94
C MET A 126 7.76 -5.69 -14.70
N THR A 127 8.32 -6.76 -14.12
CA THR A 127 9.38 -7.54 -14.78
C THR A 127 8.88 -8.29 -16.01
N THR A 128 7.62 -8.75 -16.02
CA THR A 128 7.05 -9.45 -17.19
C THR A 128 6.70 -8.49 -18.33
N LEU A 129 6.26 -7.27 -18.01
CA LEU A 129 5.92 -6.26 -19.02
C LEU A 129 7.15 -5.56 -19.61
N ALA A 130 8.26 -5.57 -18.91
CA ALA A 130 9.50 -4.92 -19.36
C ALA A 130 10.18 -5.74 -20.46
N PRO A 131 10.42 -5.16 -21.68
CA PRO A 131 11.21 -5.82 -22.72
C PRO A 131 12.59 -6.20 -22.17
N THR A 132 13.11 -7.37 -22.56
CA THR A 132 14.38 -7.92 -22.03
C THR A 132 15.54 -6.93 -22.19
N ARG A 133 15.57 -6.20 -23.32
CA ARG A 133 16.59 -5.18 -23.63
C ARG A 133 16.53 -3.97 -22.69
N ASN A 134 15.34 -3.60 -22.20
CA ASN A 134 15.13 -2.37 -21.43
C ASN A 134 14.68 -2.65 -19.99
N ARG A 135 14.73 -3.90 -19.52
CA ARG A 135 14.26 -4.31 -18.19
C ARG A 135 14.91 -3.51 -17.06
N ALA A 136 16.22 -3.29 -17.14
CA ALA A 136 16.96 -2.51 -16.14
C ALA A 136 16.45 -1.07 -16.06
N ILE A 137 16.17 -0.44 -17.20
CA ILE A 137 15.65 0.94 -17.26
C ILE A 137 14.26 1.01 -16.65
N VAL A 138 13.37 0.07 -17.00
CA VAL A 138 11.99 0.04 -16.45
C VAL A 138 12.01 -0.18 -14.94
N MET A 139 12.86 -1.06 -14.44
CA MET A 139 13.00 -1.30 -13.00
C MET A 139 13.61 -0.10 -12.27
N ALA A 140 14.57 0.60 -12.88
CA ALA A 140 15.12 1.84 -12.33
C ALA A 140 14.06 2.94 -12.26
N MET A 141 13.25 3.11 -13.31
CA MET A 141 12.10 4.05 -13.31
C MET A 141 11.10 3.71 -12.20
N ASN A 142 10.76 2.44 -12.04
CA ASN A 142 9.88 2.00 -10.95
C ASN A 142 10.48 2.33 -9.58
N GLY A 143 11.77 2.11 -9.39
CA GLY A 143 12.50 2.51 -8.18
C GLY A 143 12.42 4.01 -7.89
N THR A 144 12.53 4.85 -8.93
CA THR A 144 12.35 6.31 -8.81
C THR A 144 10.92 6.66 -8.38
N VAL A 145 9.91 6.01 -8.97
CA VAL A 145 8.50 6.20 -8.60
C VAL A 145 8.26 5.84 -7.14
N LEU A 146 8.87 4.75 -6.66
CA LEU A 146 8.81 4.37 -5.23
C LEU A 146 9.40 5.47 -4.34
N ARG A 147 10.56 6.03 -4.67
CA ARG A 147 11.18 7.10 -3.88
C ARG A 147 10.34 8.38 -3.90
N LEU A 148 9.76 8.72 -5.05
CA LEU A 148 8.84 9.85 -5.14
C LEU A 148 7.61 9.65 -4.25
N SER A 149 7.00 8.46 -4.24
CA SER A 149 5.87 8.20 -3.35
C SER A 149 6.25 8.29 -1.88
N GLN A 150 7.43 7.83 -1.48
CA GLN A 150 7.95 7.96 -0.12
C GLN A 150 8.09 9.42 0.31
N SER A 151 8.57 10.29 -0.58
CA SER A 151 8.81 11.71 -0.28
C SER A 151 7.53 12.55 -0.35
N LEU A 152 6.66 12.29 -1.32
CA LEU A 152 5.46 13.10 -1.56
C LEU A 152 4.28 12.66 -0.68
N SER A 153 4.23 11.41 -0.28
CA SER A 153 3.13 10.87 0.50
C SER A 153 2.91 11.61 1.83
N PRO A 154 3.94 11.84 2.67
CA PRO A 154 3.75 12.60 3.90
C PRO A 154 3.18 14.00 3.67
N LEU A 155 3.61 14.69 2.61
CA LEU A 155 3.11 16.01 2.25
C LEU A 155 1.63 15.96 1.85
N PHE A 156 1.27 15.01 0.99
CA PHE A 156 -0.11 14.83 0.54
C PHE A 156 -1.06 14.51 1.71
N PHE A 157 -0.72 13.55 2.54
CA PHE A 157 -1.53 13.18 3.70
C PHE A 157 -1.46 14.20 4.83
N GLY A 158 -0.42 15.04 4.88
CA GLY A 158 -0.30 16.19 5.79
C GLY A 158 -1.39 17.24 5.57
N ILE A 159 -1.86 17.38 4.34
CA ILE A 159 -3.01 18.23 4.04
C ILE A 159 -4.24 17.73 4.82
N GLY A 160 -4.51 16.43 4.76
CA GLY A 160 -5.61 15.84 5.54
C GLY A 160 -5.45 16.05 7.05
N TRP A 161 -4.22 15.88 7.56
CA TRP A 161 -3.92 16.14 8.97
C TRP A 161 -4.20 17.58 9.37
N SER A 162 -3.87 18.57 8.55
CA SER A 162 -4.08 19.99 8.86
C SER A 162 -5.56 20.39 8.90
N TYR A 163 -6.43 19.72 8.13
CA TYR A 163 -7.86 20.04 8.09
C TYR A 163 -8.71 19.27 9.10
N ILE A 164 -8.43 17.99 9.33
CA ILE A 164 -9.28 17.06 10.09
C ILE A 164 -8.51 16.42 11.26
N GLY A 165 -7.28 16.87 11.50
CA GLY A 165 -6.40 16.29 12.52
C GLY A 165 -6.00 14.85 12.19
N TRP A 166 -5.80 14.03 13.22
CA TRP A 166 -5.29 12.66 13.08
C TRP A 166 -6.15 11.75 12.18
N ARG A 167 -7.43 12.07 12.00
CA ARG A 167 -8.35 11.30 11.13
C ARG A 167 -8.09 11.52 9.63
N GLY A 168 -7.55 12.69 9.27
CA GLY A 168 -7.37 13.11 7.89
C GLY A 168 -6.58 12.13 7.02
N PRO A 169 -5.38 11.72 7.43
CA PRO A 169 -4.57 10.78 6.66
C PRO A 169 -5.28 9.44 6.40
N TYR A 170 -6.01 8.92 7.38
CA TYR A 170 -6.73 7.64 7.22
C TYR A 170 -7.94 7.76 6.32
N ALA A 171 -8.71 8.86 6.42
CA ALA A 171 -9.82 9.14 5.52
C ALA A 171 -9.35 9.28 4.06
N MET A 172 -8.26 10.02 3.84
CA MET A 172 -7.62 10.12 2.52
C MET A 172 -7.07 8.76 2.06
N GLY A 173 -6.53 7.95 2.97
CA GLY A 173 -6.06 6.59 2.70
C GLY A 173 -7.17 5.68 2.17
N ILE A 174 -8.38 5.77 2.73
CA ILE A 174 -9.57 5.07 2.21
C ILE A 174 -9.86 5.52 0.78
N GLY A 175 -9.87 6.84 0.51
CA GLY A 175 -10.08 7.38 -0.83
C GLY A 175 -9.08 6.84 -1.85
N VAL A 176 -7.79 6.86 -1.52
CA VAL A 176 -6.74 6.32 -2.40
C VAL A 176 -6.91 4.81 -2.59
N ALA A 177 -7.24 4.05 -1.55
CA ALA A 177 -7.49 2.61 -1.65
C ALA A 177 -8.67 2.30 -2.58
N LEU A 178 -9.76 3.07 -2.50
CA LEU A 178 -10.91 2.93 -3.40
C LEU A 178 -10.55 3.24 -4.86
N VAL A 179 -9.71 4.24 -5.10
CA VAL A 179 -9.19 4.55 -6.44
C VAL A 179 -8.36 3.37 -6.98
N ILE A 180 -7.47 2.80 -6.17
CA ILE A 180 -6.71 1.59 -6.54
C ILE A 180 -7.67 0.45 -6.90
N GLY A 181 -8.68 0.19 -6.06
CA GLY A 181 -9.69 -0.83 -6.29
C GLY A 181 -10.45 -0.64 -7.60
N ALA A 182 -10.87 0.59 -7.88
CA ALA A 182 -11.57 0.94 -9.11
C ALA A 182 -10.68 0.74 -10.36
N LEU A 183 -9.40 1.13 -10.29
CA LEU A 183 -8.44 0.91 -11.37
C LEU A 183 -8.21 -0.58 -11.64
N VAL A 184 -7.99 -1.36 -10.59
CA VAL A 184 -7.81 -2.82 -10.70
C VAL A 184 -9.09 -3.50 -11.17
N TRP A 185 -10.27 -3.05 -10.72
CA TRP A 185 -11.57 -3.57 -11.15
C TRP A 185 -11.80 -3.34 -12.64
N ARG A 186 -11.47 -2.16 -13.16
CA ARG A 186 -11.57 -1.82 -14.58
C ARG A 186 -10.52 -2.53 -15.44
N GLY A 187 -9.67 -3.35 -14.86
CA GLY A 187 -8.64 -4.11 -15.59
C GLY A 187 -7.37 -3.33 -15.91
N TYR A 188 -7.23 -2.10 -15.43
CA TYR A 188 -6.05 -1.27 -15.66
C TYR A 188 -5.02 -1.44 -14.53
N PRO A 189 -3.80 -1.74 -14.77
CA PRO A 189 -3.06 -2.18 -15.97
C PRO A 189 -2.88 -3.73 -16.04
N VAL A 190 -3.84 -4.48 -15.49
CA VAL A 190 -3.75 -5.92 -15.21
C VAL A 190 -4.28 -6.78 -16.37
N SER A 191 -4.99 -6.18 -17.34
CA SER A 191 -5.81 -6.87 -18.32
C SER A 191 -5.10 -7.40 -19.58
N SER A 192 -3.79 -7.64 -19.56
CA SER A 192 -3.12 -8.30 -20.71
C SER A 192 -2.87 -9.80 -20.49
N GLU A 193 -3.68 -10.50 -19.71
CA GLU A 193 -3.81 -11.93 -19.81
C GLU A 193 -4.80 -12.26 -20.91
N LYS A 194 -4.31 -12.42 -22.13
CA LYS A 194 -4.95 -13.37 -23.05
C LYS A 194 -4.73 -14.76 -22.46
N GLU A 195 -5.85 -15.44 -22.26
CA GLU A 195 -5.98 -16.84 -21.97
C GLU A 195 -5.05 -17.71 -22.82
#